data_0a96fbe2ea15563fbd57100c11e77bb6
#
_entry.id   0a96fbe2ea15563fbd57100c11e77bb6
#
_cell.length_a   1.000
_cell.length_b   1.000
_cell.length_c   1.000
_cell.angle_alpha   90.00
_cell.angle_beta   90.00
_cell.angle_gamma   90.00
#
_symmetry.space_group_name_H-M   'P 1'
#
loop_
_entity.id
_entity.type
_entity.pdbx_description
1 polymer ?
#
loop_
_entity_poly.entity_id
_entity_poly.type
_entity_poly.pdbx_seq_one_letter_code
_entity_poly.pdbx_strand_id
1 'polypeptide(L)'
;MVHSRFGGARLRMLVLACCVTMLGACAMAPTGDPEAIAEWQATNDPLEPLNRGIFEVNLVVDKAIVRPIASGYRWIFPSFMRNAFKNVIDNLGEPINFANSLLQGEIGRAGTAVGRLLVNSTLGFGGLFDVADTVGLKDATEDFGQTLAIWGAGEIAYLVLPILGPSSVRDGVGRGV
;
A
#
# COMPACT_ATOMS: atom_id res chain seq x y z
N MET A 1 -1.08 34.95 -51.50
CA MET A 1 -1.26 34.91 -50.02
C MET A 1 -1.06 33.50 -49.45
N VAL A 2 0.18 32.95 -49.41
CA VAL A 2 0.44 31.57 -48.89
C VAL A 2 1.65 31.48 -47.94
N HIS A 3 2.24 32.58 -47.51
CA HIS A 3 3.51 32.54 -46.76
C HIS A 3 3.44 32.60 -45.23
N SER A 4 2.25 32.65 -44.57
CA SER A 4 2.19 32.83 -43.11
C SER A 4 1.92 31.57 -42.28
N ARG A 5 1.61 30.44 -42.89
CA ARG A 5 1.27 29.20 -42.16
C ARG A 5 2.46 28.34 -41.73
N PHE A 6 3.62 28.46 -42.35
CA PHE A 6 4.81 27.66 -42.05
C PHE A 6 5.65 28.15 -40.87
N GLY A 7 5.54 29.43 -40.50
CA GLY A 7 6.26 30.00 -39.37
C GLY A 7 5.74 29.51 -38.00
N GLY A 8 4.43 29.37 -37.86
CA GLY A 8 3.80 28.96 -36.62
C GLY A 8 4.04 27.48 -36.24
N ALA A 9 4.12 26.60 -37.24
CA ALA A 9 4.41 25.19 -36.98
C ALA A 9 5.86 24.94 -36.52
N ARG A 10 6.82 25.63 -37.15
CA ARG A 10 8.24 25.57 -36.75
C ARG A 10 8.49 26.15 -35.38
N LEU A 11 7.83 27.28 -35.03
CA LEU A 11 7.93 27.86 -33.70
C LEU A 11 7.34 26.96 -32.62
N ARG A 12 6.20 26.32 -32.88
CA ARG A 12 5.60 25.33 -31.95
C ARG A 12 6.49 24.10 -31.78
N MET A 13 7.10 23.58 -32.81
CA MET A 13 8.07 22.47 -32.71
C MET A 13 9.33 22.88 -31.92
N LEU A 14 9.86 24.08 -32.12
CA LEU A 14 11.00 24.58 -31.37
C LEU A 14 10.66 24.78 -29.88
N VAL A 15 9.49 25.29 -29.54
CA VAL A 15 9.02 25.43 -28.16
C VAL A 15 8.81 24.07 -27.52
N LEU A 16 8.20 23.10 -28.22
CA LEU A 16 8.05 21.73 -27.72
C LEU A 16 9.41 21.05 -27.51
N ALA A 17 10.34 21.18 -28.45
CA ALA A 17 11.68 20.62 -28.32
C ALA A 17 12.45 21.26 -27.14
N CYS A 18 12.31 22.57 -26.92
CA CYS A 18 12.90 23.28 -25.81
C CYS A 18 12.27 22.86 -24.46
N CYS A 19 10.96 22.65 -24.39
CA CYS A 19 10.29 22.11 -23.22
C CYS A 19 10.73 20.68 -22.88
N VAL A 20 10.89 19.82 -23.87
CA VAL A 20 11.35 18.44 -23.69
C VAL A 20 12.81 18.40 -23.21
N THR A 21 13.68 19.28 -23.72
CA THR A 21 15.08 19.38 -23.26
C THR A 21 15.20 20.00 -21.86
N MET A 22 14.32 20.92 -21.48
CA MET A 22 14.29 21.48 -20.14
C MET A 22 13.79 20.47 -19.07
N LEU A 23 12.90 19.55 -19.44
CA LEU A 23 12.43 18.47 -18.56
C LEU A 23 13.50 17.40 -18.31
N GLY A 24 14.46 17.22 -19.21
CA GLY A 24 15.56 16.28 -19.06
C GLY A 24 16.74 16.77 -18.21
N ALA A 25 16.81 18.07 -17.91
CA ALA A 25 17.98 18.66 -17.22
C ALA A 25 17.91 18.55 -15.68
N CYS A 26 16.77 18.16 -15.09
CA CYS A 26 16.59 18.13 -13.63
C CYS A 26 16.81 16.77 -12.97
N ALA A 27 17.24 15.74 -13.70
CA ALA A 27 17.30 14.38 -13.17
C ALA A 27 18.67 13.69 -13.37
N MET A 28 19.76 14.41 -13.24
CA MET A 28 21.07 13.74 -13.22
C MET A 28 21.38 13.24 -11.81
N ALA A 29 21.47 11.91 -11.66
CA ALA A 29 21.94 11.28 -10.44
C ALA A 29 23.35 11.83 -10.08
N PRO A 30 23.64 12.14 -8.81
CA PRO A 30 24.98 12.49 -8.37
C PRO A 30 25.93 11.33 -8.66
N THR A 31 27.12 11.63 -9.17
CA THR A 31 28.17 10.64 -9.47
C THR A 31 29.31 10.78 -8.50
N GLY A 32 29.70 9.69 -7.83
CA GLY A 32 30.95 9.60 -7.06
C GLY A 32 30.81 9.64 -5.54
N ASP A 33 29.69 10.09 -4.99
CA ASP A 33 29.43 10.08 -3.55
C ASP A 33 28.33 9.07 -3.22
N PRO A 34 28.64 7.97 -2.48
CA PRO A 34 27.65 6.95 -2.15
C PRO A 34 26.48 7.46 -1.30
N GLU A 35 26.74 8.43 -0.38
CA GLU A 35 25.68 9.01 0.45
C GLU A 35 24.74 9.88 -0.39
N ALA A 36 25.30 10.73 -1.26
CA ALA A 36 24.50 11.57 -2.17
C ALA A 36 23.69 10.72 -3.17
N ILE A 37 24.23 9.59 -3.64
CA ILE A 37 23.52 8.64 -4.51
C ILE A 37 22.37 7.98 -3.74
N ALA A 38 22.59 7.56 -2.51
CA ALA A 38 21.55 6.94 -1.67
C ALA A 38 20.43 7.93 -1.32
N GLU A 39 20.78 9.18 -0.99
CA GLU A 39 19.81 10.24 -0.73
C GLU A 39 19.02 10.60 -1.99
N TRP A 40 19.70 10.67 -3.15
CA TRP A 40 19.03 10.91 -4.44
C TRP A 40 18.06 9.77 -4.80
N GLN A 41 18.46 8.50 -4.60
CA GLN A 41 17.61 7.33 -4.83
C GLN A 41 16.41 7.29 -3.87
N ALA A 42 16.62 7.69 -2.61
CA ALA A 42 15.53 7.76 -1.62
C ALA A 42 14.52 8.88 -1.91
N THR A 43 15.00 9.98 -2.55
CA THR A 43 14.16 11.17 -2.80
C THR A 43 13.55 11.18 -4.20
N ASN A 44 14.19 10.50 -5.17
CA ASN A 44 13.82 10.54 -6.58
C ASN A 44 12.93 9.34 -6.94
N ASP A 45 11.63 9.52 -6.78
CA ASP A 45 10.64 8.54 -7.23
C ASP A 45 10.38 8.72 -8.75
N PRO A 46 10.85 7.79 -9.61
CA PRO A 46 10.60 7.88 -11.05
C PRO A 46 9.11 7.78 -11.39
N LEU A 47 8.28 7.28 -10.49
CA LEU A 47 6.84 7.13 -10.64
C LEU A 47 6.05 8.26 -9.95
N GLU A 48 6.73 9.28 -9.39
CA GLU A 48 6.10 10.39 -8.67
C GLU A 48 4.92 11.04 -9.42
N PRO A 49 5.03 11.36 -10.74
CA PRO A 49 3.90 11.96 -11.45
C PRO A 49 2.68 11.01 -11.54
N LEU A 50 2.93 9.71 -11.71
CA LEU A 50 1.88 8.68 -11.72
C LEU A 50 1.29 8.50 -10.32
N ASN A 51 2.14 8.38 -9.30
CA ASN A 51 1.75 8.22 -7.90
C ASN A 51 0.91 9.41 -7.44
N ARG A 52 1.29 10.63 -7.80
CA ARG A 52 0.53 11.85 -7.51
C ARG A 52 -0.85 11.82 -8.17
N GLY A 53 -0.93 11.47 -9.46
CA GLY A 53 -2.20 11.36 -10.17
C GLY A 53 -3.15 10.33 -9.54
N ILE A 54 -2.65 9.15 -9.20
CA ILE A 54 -3.45 8.12 -8.53
C ILE A 54 -3.86 8.57 -7.12
N PHE A 55 -2.97 9.24 -6.39
CA PHE A 55 -3.28 9.77 -5.06
C PHE A 55 -4.44 10.80 -5.11
N GLU A 56 -4.44 11.71 -6.09
CA GLU A 56 -5.55 12.66 -6.29
C GLU A 56 -6.86 11.95 -6.60
N VAL A 57 -6.85 10.92 -7.44
CA VAL A 57 -8.03 10.09 -7.70
C VAL A 57 -8.50 9.42 -6.41
N ASN A 58 -7.59 8.84 -5.62
CA ASN A 58 -7.91 8.23 -4.34
C ASN A 58 -8.55 9.24 -3.37
N LEU A 59 -8.06 10.48 -3.32
CA LEU A 59 -8.65 11.54 -2.50
C LEU A 59 -10.09 11.88 -2.92
N VAL A 60 -10.36 11.92 -4.23
CA VAL A 60 -11.71 12.15 -4.75
C VAL A 60 -12.64 11.00 -4.37
N VAL A 61 -12.21 9.76 -4.60
CA VAL A 61 -12.96 8.54 -4.22
C VAL A 61 -13.21 8.51 -2.71
N ASP A 62 -12.20 8.80 -1.90
CA ASP A 62 -12.34 8.86 -0.44
C ASP A 62 -13.41 9.87 -0.03
N LYS A 63 -13.32 11.12 -0.51
CA LYS A 63 -14.26 12.18 -0.17
C LYS A 63 -15.68 11.93 -0.67
N ALA A 64 -15.82 11.44 -1.90
CA ALA A 64 -17.11 11.31 -2.56
C ALA A 64 -17.84 10.01 -2.21
N ILE A 65 -17.12 8.94 -1.91
CA ILE A 65 -17.67 7.59 -1.76
C ILE A 65 -17.35 7.00 -0.39
N VAL A 66 -16.05 6.87 -0.04
CA VAL A 66 -15.65 6.11 1.15
C VAL A 66 -16.11 6.80 2.43
N ARG A 67 -15.90 8.10 2.58
CA ARG A 67 -16.30 8.85 3.79
C ARG A 67 -17.80 8.87 4.00
N PRO A 68 -18.68 9.13 3.01
CA PRO A 68 -20.12 9.02 3.20
C PRO A 68 -20.56 7.63 3.61
N ILE A 69 -20.05 6.57 2.96
CA ILE A 69 -20.37 5.18 3.31
C ILE A 69 -19.90 4.86 4.74
N ALA A 70 -18.65 5.21 5.08
CA ALA A 70 -18.11 5.00 6.42
C ALA A 70 -18.87 5.77 7.50
N SER A 71 -19.38 6.96 7.17
CA SER A 71 -20.19 7.75 8.08
C SER A 71 -21.56 7.12 8.29
N GLY A 72 -22.22 6.66 7.22
CA GLY A 72 -23.47 5.92 7.30
C GLY A 72 -23.32 4.61 8.08
N TYR A 73 -22.25 3.86 7.83
CA TYR A 73 -21.92 2.64 8.58
C TYR A 73 -21.77 2.92 10.09
N ARG A 74 -21.03 3.98 10.45
CA ARG A 74 -20.85 4.37 11.86
C ARG A 74 -22.14 4.87 12.52
N TRP A 75 -23.05 5.45 11.74
CA TRP A 75 -24.35 5.91 12.26
C TRP A 75 -25.31 4.73 12.50
N ILE A 76 -25.31 3.73 11.61
CA ILE A 76 -26.21 2.56 11.70
C ILE A 76 -25.71 1.56 12.75
N PHE A 77 -24.41 1.27 12.77
CA PHE A 77 -23.82 0.20 13.60
C PHE A 77 -23.13 0.77 14.85
N PRO A 78 -23.61 0.45 16.05
CA PRO A 78 -22.93 0.76 17.30
C PRO A 78 -21.51 0.16 17.36
N SER A 79 -20.65 0.72 18.23
CA SER A 79 -19.23 0.32 18.31
C SER A 79 -19.05 -1.18 18.59
N PHE A 80 -19.87 -1.77 19.45
CA PHE A 80 -19.77 -3.21 19.76
C PHE A 80 -20.01 -4.11 18.54
N MET A 81 -20.97 -3.76 17.66
CA MET A 81 -21.22 -4.51 16.43
C MET A 81 -20.08 -4.34 15.43
N ARG A 82 -19.55 -3.13 15.30
CA ARG A 82 -18.41 -2.87 14.43
C ARG A 82 -17.16 -3.63 14.87
N ASN A 83 -16.93 -3.69 16.17
CA ASN A 83 -15.84 -4.50 16.75
C ASN A 83 -16.07 -5.99 16.50
N ALA A 84 -17.29 -6.48 16.64
CA ALA A 84 -17.61 -7.87 16.36
C ALA A 84 -17.34 -8.23 14.89
N PHE A 85 -17.74 -7.38 13.94
CA PHE A 85 -17.44 -7.59 12.52
C PHE A 85 -15.92 -7.57 12.25
N LYS A 86 -15.19 -6.62 12.86
CA LYS A 86 -13.73 -6.57 12.75
C LYS A 86 -13.11 -7.86 13.27
N ASN A 87 -13.48 -8.31 14.46
CA ASN A 87 -12.93 -9.50 15.09
C ASN A 87 -13.17 -10.77 14.23
N VAL A 88 -14.34 -10.88 13.58
CA VAL A 88 -14.61 -12.00 12.65
C VAL A 88 -13.65 -11.95 11.46
N ILE A 89 -13.44 -10.76 10.87
CA ILE A 89 -12.53 -10.59 9.73
C ILE A 89 -11.08 -10.91 10.16
N ASP A 90 -10.64 -10.41 11.31
CA ASP A 90 -9.32 -10.70 11.85
C ASP A 90 -9.14 -12.22 12.09
N ASN A 91 -10.16 -12.87 12.67
CA ASN A 91 -10.13 -14.33 12.89
C ASN A 91 -10.06 -15.13 11.58
N LEU A 92 -10.72 -14.66 10.52
CA LEU A 92 -10.60 -15.25 9.18
C LEU A 92 -9.23 -15.01 8.54
N GLY A 93 -8.49 -14.01 8.99
CA GLY A 93 -7.12 -13.73 8.57
C GLY A 93 -6.07 -14.62 9.26
N GLU A 94 -6.39 -15.26 10.40
CA GLU A 94 -5.40 -16.04 11.16
C GLU A 94 -4.76 -17.20 10.37
N PRO A 95 -5.43 -17.91 9.45
CA PRO A 95 -4.76 -18.88 8.59
C PRO A 95 -3.67 -18.28 7.70
N ILE A 96 -3.87 -17.02 7.24
CA ILE A 96 -2.88 -16.29 6.43
C ILE A 96 -1.70 -15.88 7.33
N ASN A 97 -1.98 -15.35 8.52
CA ASN A 97 -0.97 -15.04 9.53
C ASN A 97 -0.12 -16.26 9.88
N PHE A 98 -0.76 -17.41 10.09
CA PHE A 98 -0.09 -18.68 10.35
C PHE A 98 0.85 -19.08 9.21
N ALA A 99 0.35 -19.07 7.96
CA ALA A 99 1.13 -19.46 6.79
C ALA A 99 2.36 -18.56 6.61
N ASN A 100 2.16 -17.23 6.69
CA ASN A 100 3.26 -16.27 6.55
C ASN A 100 4.27 -16.39 7.69
N SER A 101 3.82 -16.54 8.95
CA SER A 101 4.72 -16.77 10.08
C SER A 101 5.58 -18.01 9.90
N LEU A 102 5.03 -19.11 9.37
CA LEU A 102 5.80 -20.30 9.04
C LEU A 102 6.84 -20.05 7.94
N LEU A 103 6.45 -19.35 6.87
CA LEU A 103 7.34 -19.01 5.77
C LEU A 103 8.47 -18.07 6.20
N GLN A 104 8.24 -17.28 7.24
CA GLN A 104 9.21 -16.38 7.86
C GLN A 104 10.11 -17.10 8.90
N GLY A 105 9.79 -18.36 9.28
CA GLY A 105 10.49 -19.10 10.32
C GLY A 105 10.09 -18.72 11.74
N GLU A 106 9.03 -17.93 11.93
CA GLU A 106 8.53 -17.42 13.20
C GLU A 106 7.54 -18.39 13.84
N ILE A 107 8.03 -19.54 14.32
CA ILE A 107 7.21 -20.63 14.86
C ILE A 107 6.34 -20.17 16.05
N GLY A 108 6.86 -19.25 16.88
CA GLY A 108 6.11 -18.68 18.01
C GLY A 108 4.87 -17.91 17.55
N ARG A 109 5.01 -17.06 16.53
CA ARG A 109 3.88 -16.31 15.92
C ARG A 109 2.90 -17.26 15.23
N ALA A 110 3.41 -18.24 14.49
CA ALA A 110 2.57 -19.27 13.88
C ALA A 110 1.72 -19.99 14.93
N GLY A 111 2.32 -20.38 16.06
CA GLY A 111 1.59 -20.98 17.18
C GLY A 111 0.53 -20.04 17.79
N THR A 112 0.84 -18.76 17.91
CA THR A 112 -0.11 -17.74 18.36
C THR A 112 -1.30 -17.61 17.40
N ALA A 113 -1.08 -17.55 16.10
CA ALA A 113 -2.14 -17.46 15.09
C ALA A 113 -3.11 -18.66 15.17
N VAL A 114 -2.56 -19.89 15.26
CA VAL A 114 -3.40 -21.09 15.48
C VAL A 114 -4.17 -20.99 16.79
N GLY A 115 -3.51 -20.60 17.90
CA GLY A 115 -4.15 -20.44 19.21
C GLY A 115 -5.30 -19.44 19.15
N ARG A 116 -5.09 -18.27 18.50
CA ARG A 116 -6.12 -17.25 18.29
C ARG A 116 -7.30 -17.80 17.50
N LEU A 117 -7.03 -18.44 16.35
CA LEU A 117 -8.07 -19.04 15.52
C LEU A 117 -8.93 -20.01 16.33
N LEU A 118 -8.31 -20.91 17.08
CA LEU A 118 -9.05 -21.90 17.88
C LEU A 118 -9.85 -21.27 19.02
N VAL A 119 -9.24 -20.38 19.80
CA VAL A 119 -9.89 -19.75 20.95
C VAL A 119 -11.02 -18.84 20.48
N ASN A 120 -10.79 -17.99 19.48
CA ASN A 120 -11.80 -17.06 18.99
C ASN A 120 -12.93 -17.77 18.23
N SER A 121 -12.63 -18.84 17.51
CA SER A 121 -13.68 -19.62 16.82
C SER A 121 -14.54 -20.42 17.78
N THR A 122 -13.99 -20.93 18.90
CA THR A 122 -14.75 -21.73 19.88
C THR A 122 -15.36 -20.87 20.98
N LEU A 123 -14.52 -20.21 21.79
CA LEU A 123 -14.95 -19.42 22.93
C LEU A 123 -15.44 -18.03 22.52
N GLY A 124 -14.94 -17.50 21.40
CA GLY A 124 -15.33 -16.21 20.83
C GLY A 124 -16.52 -16.25 19.89
N PHE A 125 -17.30 -17.34 19.87
CA PHE A 125 -18.48 -17.50 19.01
C PHE A 125 -18.20 -17.26 17.51
N GLY A 126 -17.23 -17.99 16.95
CA GLY A 126 -16.86 -17.84 15.56
C GLY A 126 -16.07 -16.55 15.27
N GLY A 127 -15.40 -15.99 16.27
CA GLY A 127 -14.60 -14.78 16.14
C GLY A 127 -15.34 -13.48 16.43
N LEU A 128 -16.59 -13.51 16.87
CA LEU A 128 -17.32 -12.29 17.27
C LEU A 128 -16.65 -11.57 18.46
N PHE A 129 -16.04 -12.35 19.37
CA PHE A 129 -15.31 -11.84 20.52
C PHE A 129 -13.83 -12.24 20.41
N ASP A 130 -12.93 -11.29 20.62
CA ASP A 130 -11.49 -11.56 20.69
C ASP A 130 -11.10 -12.03 22.10
N VAL A 131 -11.46 -13.27 22.41
CA VAL A 131 -11.13 -13.92 23.67
C VAL A 131 -9.63 -14.21 23.77
N ALA A 132 -8.99 -14.50 22.62
CA ALA A 132 -7.56 -14.79 22.55
C ALA A 132 -6.70 -13.63 23.07
N ASP A 133 -7.06 -12.39 22.77
CA ASP A 133 -6.35 -11.22 23.30
C ASP A 133 -6.43 -11.13 24.82
N THR A 134 -7.56 -11.53 25.43
CA THR A 134 -7.76 -11.51 26.90
C THR A 134 -6.90 -12.55 27.63
N VAL A 135 -6.52 -13.64 26.96
CA VAL A 135 -5.64 -14.68 27.52
C VAL A 135 -4.17 -14.48 27.10
N GLY A 136 -3.84 -13.33 26.52
CA GLY A 136 -2.46 -12.94 26.22
C GLY A 136 -1.94 -13.38 24.85
N LEU A 137 -2.77 -13.97 24.00
CA LEU A 137 -2.42 -14.27 22.60
C LEU A 137 -2.63 -13.00 21.76
N LYS A 138 -1.60 -12.18 21.68
CA LYS A 138 -1.66 -10.91 20.95
C LYS A 138 -1.71 -11.11 19.44
N ASP A 139 -2.49 -10.26 18.75
CA ASP A 139 -2.57 -10.24 17.32
C ASP A 139 -1.22 -9.83 16.69
N ALA A 140 -0.86 -10.52 15.61
CA ALA A 140 0.28 -10.21 14.77
C ALA A 140 -0.15 -10.43 13.32
N THR A 141 -0.51 -9.34 12.65
CA THR A 141 -0.90 -9.39 11.24
C THR A 141 0.34 -9.59 10.36
N GLU A 142 0.36 -10.69 9.64
CA GLU A 142 1.44 -11.08 8.72
C GLU A 142 0.91 -11.16 7.29
N ASP A 143 1.69 -10.64 6.35
CA ASP A 143 1.37 -10.72 4.93
C ASP A 143 2.54 -11.27 4.10
N PHE A 144 2.25 -11.64 2.85
CA PHE A 144 3.27 -12.19 1.98
C PHE A 144 4.31 -11.16 1.54
N GLY A 145 3.99 -9.86 1.57
CA GLY A 145 4.96 -8.78 1.33
C GLY A 145 6.04 -8.74 2.42
N GLN A 146 5.64 -8.92 3.69
CA GLN A 146 6.57 -9.04 4.81
C GLN A 146 7.43 -10.32 4.67
N THR A 147 6.82 -11.42 4.27
CA THR A 147 7.55 -12.69 3.99
C THR A 147 8.63 -12.49 2.93
N LEU A 148 8.29 -11.84 1.82
CA LEU A 148 9.25 -11.51 0.76
C LEU A 148 10.37 -10.58 1.27
N ALA A 149 10.06 -9.64 2.16
CA ALA A 149 11.06 -8.76 2.78
C ALA A 149 12.07 -9.56 3.60
N ILE A 150 11.61 -10.49 4.43
CA ILE A 150 12.48 -11.37 5.24
C ILE A 150 13.34 -12.27 4.33
N TRP A 151 12.82 -12.71 3.20
CA TRP A 151 13.59 -13.46 2.20
C TRP A 151 14.59 -12.61 1.42
N GLY A 152 14.67 -11.29 1.69
CA GLY A 152 15.64 -10.40 1.08
C GLY A 152 15.15 -9.71 -0.20
N ALA A 153 13.86 -9.79 -0.53
CA ALA A 153 13.29 -9.01 -1.61
C ALA A 153 13.24 -7.52 -1.18
N GLY A 154 14.13 -6.70 -1.75
CA GLY A 154 14.17 -5.26 -1.52
C GLY A 154 12.91 -4.57 -2.08
N GLU A 155 12.72 -3.34 -1.64
CA GLU A 155 11.74 -2.44 -2.28
C GLU A 155 12.26 -1.99 -3.64
N ILE A 156 11.53 -2.29 -4.71
CA ILE A 156 11.93 -1.96 -6.07
C ILE A 156 11.50 -0.54 -6.42
N ALA A 157 10.27 -0.17 -6.05
CA ALA A 157 9.72 1.16 -6.29
C ALA A 157 8.54 1.44 -5.36
N TYR A 158 8.38 2.71 -4.99
CA TYR A 158 7.19 3.21 -4.33
C TYR A 158 6.05 3.30 -5.36
N LEU A 159 4.88 2.82 -4.99
CA LEU A 159 3.70 2.82 -5.85
C LEU A 159 2.46 3.20 -5.06
N VAL A 160 1.66 4.10 -5.60
CA VAL A 160 0.33 4.37 -5.07
C VAL A 160 -0.66 3.51 -5.82
N LEU A 161 -1.34 2.61 -5.11
CA LEU A 161 -2.35 1.75 -5.70
C LEU A 161 -3.72 2.45 -5.70
N PRO A 162 -4.51 2.33 -6.79
CA PRO A 162 -5.89 2.81 -6.80
C PRO A 162 -6.67 2.20 -5.65
N ILE A 163 -7.38 3.03 -4.88
CA ILE A 163 -8.21 2.67 -3.73
C ILE A 163 -7.41 2.18 -2.50
N LEU A 164 -6.35 1.39 -2.71
CA LEU A 164 -5.55 0.78 -1.64
C LEU A 164 -4.51 1.74 -1.03
N GLY A 165 -4.16 2.83 -1.76
CA GLY A 165 -3.24 3.85 -1.27
C GLY A 165 -1.75 3.52 -1.42
N PRO A 166 -0.89 4.14 -0.60
CA PRO A 166 0.55 3.95 -0.65
C PRO A 166 0.98 2.50 -0.45
N SER A 167 1.92 2.02 -1.28
CA SER A 167 2.43 0.65 -1.28
C SER A 167 3.82 0.61 -1.92
N SER A 168 4.45 -0.55 -1.90
CA SER A 168 5.57 -0.88 -2.78
C SER A 168 5.13 -1.97 -3.78
N VAL A 169 5.93 -2.20 -4.81
CA VAL A 169 5.66 -3.32 -5.74
C VAL A 169 5.62 -4.65 -4.97
N ARG A 170 6.54 -4.85 -4.02
CA ARG A 170 6.59 -6.05 -3.16
C ARG A 170 5.30 -6.20 -2.36
N ASP A 171 4.88 -5.15 -1.66
CA ASP A 171 3.71 -5.19 -0.78
C ASP A 171 2.41 -5.26 -1.58
N GLY A 172 2.39 -4.67 -2.79
CA GLY A 172 1.28 -4.80 -3.73
C GLY A 172 1.06 -6.26 -4.17
N VAL A 173 2.14 -6.97 -4.49
CA VAL A 173 2.09 -8.42 -4.78
C VAL A 173 1.68 -9.19 -3.52
N GLY A 174 2.23 -8.86 -2.35
CA GLY A 174 1.91 -9.51 -1.08
C GLY A 174 0.45 -9.40 -0.66
N ARG A 175 -0.22 -8.30 -1.02
CA ARG A 175 -1.66 -8.13 -0.76
C ARG A 175 -2.57 -8.85 -1.76
N GLY A 176 -2.05 -9.25 -2.90
CA GLY A 176 -2.79 -9.93 -3.95
C GLY A 176 -2.81 -11.45 -3.83
N VAL A 177 -2.04 -11.99 -2.90
CA VAL A 177 -1.93 -13.42 -2.59
C VAL A 177 -2.61 -13.74 -1.27
#